data_24a596284fa6f7deb6bbef0624b947c4
#
_entry.id   24a596284fa6f7deb6bbef0624b947c4
#
_cell.length_a   1.000
_cell.length_b   1.000
_cell.length_c   1.000
_cell.angle_alpha   90.00
_cell.angle_beta   90.00
_cell.angle_gamma   90.00
#
_symmetry.space_group_name_H-M   'P 1'
#
loop_
_entity.id
_entity.type
_entity.pdbx_description
1 polymer ?
#
loop_
_entity_poly.entity_id
_entity_poly.type
_entity_poly.pdbx_seq_one_letter_code
_entity_poly.pdbx_strand_id
1 'polypeptide(L)'
;MERLPYIDEYSRIVTADRAQAWAALLRTTCKNPDDLTTLPRGFVLDEADPPNRLVTKGRHWFSRYRLSFRLDEVDPTHTRVTAITHAVFPGIHGRIYRALVIGTRLHRLVVWDLLRRIAVAAGSPA
;
A
#
# COMPACT_ATOMS: atom_id res chain seq x y z
N MET A 1 -10.48 0.66 -17.84
CA MET A 1 -9.81 0.49 -16.53
C MET A 1 -10.29 -0.79 -15.89
N GLU A 2 -9.38 -1.67 -15.52
CA GLU A 2 -9.73 -2.93 -14.86
C GLU A 2 -10.18 -2.67 -13.43
N ARG A 3 -11.38 -3.16 -13.09
CA ARG A 3 -11.88 -3.08 -11.71
C ARG A 3 -11.59 -4.40 -11.01
N LEU A 4 -10.72 -4.36 -10.00
CA LEU A 4 -10.44 -5.52 -9.17
C LEU A 4 -11.38 -5.52 -7.95
N PRO A 5 -11.81 -6.70 -7.48
CA PRO A 5 -12.61 -6.81 -6.26
C PRO A 5 -11.89 -6.23 -5.04
N TYR A 6 -12.67 -5.55 -4.20
CA TYR A 6 -12.18 -5.06 -2.92
C TYR A 6 -11.87 -6.26 -1.99
N ILE A 7 -10.72 -6.21 -1.34
CA ILE A 7 -10.32 -7.22 -0.34
C ILE A 7 -10.43 -6.64 1.07
N ASP A 8 -9.64 -5.59 1.37
CA ASP A 8 -9.64 -4.96 2.68
C ASP A 8 -8.95 -3.60 2.64
N GLU A 9 -8.97 -2.91 3.78
CA GLU A 9 -8.19 -1.69 3.98
C GLU A 9 -7.77 -1.60 5.44
N TYR A 10 -6.60 -1.03 5.66
CA TYR A 10 -6.04 -0.75 6.97
C TYR A 10 -5.50 0.66 6.98
N SER A 11 -5.61 1.34 8.11
CA SER A 11 -5.10 2.70 8.24
C SER A 11 -4.28 2.87 9.50
N ARG A 12 -3.41 3.88 9.47
CA ARG A 12 -2.62 4.30 10.61
C ARG A 12 -2.47 5.82 10.59
N ILE A 13 -2.57 6.44 11.76
CA ILE A 13 -2.28 7.87 11.90
C ILE A 13 -0.79 8.02 12.14
N VAL A 14 -0.13 8.84 11.32
CA VAL A 14 1.30 9.12 11.43
C VAL A 14 1.51 10.54 11.92
N THR A 15 2.57 10.74 12.71
CA THR A 15 2.93 12.05 13.27
C THR A 15 3.74 12.84 12.25
N ALA A 16 3.07 13.32 11.22
CA ALA A 16 3.65 14.09 10.13
C ALA A 16 2.53 14.77 9.34
N ASP A 17 2.82 15.90 8.69
CA ASP A 17 1.90 16.48 7.73
C ASP A 17 1.83 15.62 6.45
N ARG A 18 0.92 15.95 5.52
CA ARG A 18 0.74 15.15 4.31
C ARG A 18 1.99 15.10 3.43
N ALA A 19 2.70 16.21 3.32
CA ALA A 19 3.93 16.26 2.51
C ALA A 19 5.02 15.36 3.10
N GLN A 20 5.20 15.39 4.41
CA GLN A 20 6.15 14.53 5.12
C GLN A 20 5.74 13.07 5.07
N ALA A 21 4.44 12.79 5.22
CA ALA A 21 3.89 11.44 5.13
C ALA A 21 4.05 10.89 3.71
N TRP A 22 3.83 11.70 2.70
CA TRP A 22 4.07 11.35 1.30
C TRP A 22 5.53 10.97 1.05
N ALA A 23 6.46 11.81 1.52
CA ALA A 23 7.89 11.53 1.41
C ALA A 23 8.27 10.22 2.11
N ALA A 24 7.70 9.95 3.29
CA ALA A 24 7.92 8.71 4.03
C ALA A 24 7.36 7.50 3.28
N LEU A 25 6.18 7.64 2.66
CA LEU A 25 5.58 6.61 1.82
C LEU A 25 6.52 6.25 0.66
N LEU A 26 7.05 7.23 -0.04
CA LEU A 26 7.97 7.00 -1.15
C LEU A 26 9.29 6.35 -0.69
N ARG A 27 9.85 6.78 0.44
CA ARG A 27 11.07 6.18 1.00
C ARG A 27 10.86 4.72 1.40
N THR A 28 9.65 4.36 1.83
CA THR A 28 9.32 3.00 2.25
C THR A 28 9.03 2.09 1.06
N THR A 29 8.38 2.62 0.01
CA THR A 29 7.90 1.83 -1.12
C THR A 29 8.83 1.85 -2.32
N CYS A 30 9.60 2.92 -2.53
CA CYS A 30 10.49 3.06 -3.67
C CYS A 30 11.95 2.87 -3.26
N LYS A 31 12.70 2.15 -4.05
CA LYS A 31 14.15 1.99 -3.87
C LYS A 31 14.86 3.34 -3.99
N ASN A 32 14.40 4.17 -4.94
CA ASN A 32 14.78 5.56 -5.08
C ASN A 32 13.52 6.42 -4.92
N PRO A 33 13.36 7.20 -3.82
CA PRO A 33 12.15 8.00 -3.60
C PRO A 33 11.89 9.06 -4.67
N ASP A 34 12.92 9.49 -5.40
CA ASP A 34 12.78 10.47 -6.48
C ASP A 34 12.34 9.84 -7.80
N ASP A 35 12.26 8.52 -7.86
CA ASP A 35 11.90 7.77 -9.06
C ASP A 35 10.83 6.72 -8.74
N LEU A 36 9.59 7.02 -9.12
CA LEU A 36 8.44 6.14 -8.86
C LEU A 36 8.47 4.83 -9.67
N THR A 37 9.40 4.69 -10.62
CA THR A 37 9.59 3.42 -11.34
C THR A 37 10.36 2.39 -10.52
N THR A 38 10.92 2.79 -9.37
CA THR A 38 11.74 1.90 -8.53
C THR A 38 10.95 1.18 -7.44
N LEU A 39 9.66 0.96 -7.67
CA LEU A 39 8.79 0.16 -6.80
C LEU A 39 9.33 -1.27 -6.65
N PRO A 40 8.96 -1.98 -5.56
CA PRO A 40 9.39 -3.36 -5.37
C PRO A 40 9.00 -4.25 -6.54
N ARG A 41 9.76 -5.33 -6.72
CA ARG A 41 9.49 -6.31 -7.77
C ARG A 41 8.05 -6.80 -7.72
N GLY A 42 7.38 -6.80 -8.85
CA GLY A 42 5.97 -7.17 -8.97
C GLY A 42 5.00 -6.01 -8.88
N PHE A 43 5.48 -4.82 -8.55
CA PHE A 43 4.67 -3.60 -8.49
C PHE A 43 5.07 -2.61 -9.58
N VAL A 44 4.08 -1.99 -10.20
CA VAL A 44 4.29 -0.87 -11.11
C VAL A 44 3.37 0.28 -10.73
N LEU A 45 3.77 1.49 -11.05
CA LEU A 45 2.96 2.68 -10.79
C LEU A 45 1.73 2.67 -11.70
N ASP A 46 0.55 2.87 -11.11
CA ASP A 46 -0.70 3.07 -11.84
C ASP A 46 -1.14 4.53 -11.82
N GLU A 47 -1.03 5.18 -10.66
CA GLU A 47 -1.42 6.58 -10.48
C GLU A 47 -0.63 7.20 -9.34
N ALA A 48 -0.25 8.46 -9.48
CA ALA A 48 0.31 9.26 -8.40
C ALA A 48 -0.32 10.65 -8.40
N ASP A 49 -0.91 11.04 -7.28
CA ASP A 49 -1.47 12.36 -7.03
C ASP A 49 -0.89 12.88 -5.71
N PRO A 50 0.35 13.41 -5.74
CA PRO A 50 0.99 13.91 -4.52
C PRO A 50 0.26 15.12 -3.93
N PRO A 51 0.14 15.24 -2.63
CA PRO A 51 0.52 14.28 -1.58
C PRO A 51 -0.67 13.43 -1.11
N ASN A 52 -1.67 13.17 -1.95
CA ASN A 52 -2.96 12.63 -1.57
C ASN A 52 -3.08 11.13 -1.80
N ARG A 53 -2.53 10.63 -2.92
CA ARG A 53 -2.82 9.27 -3.36
C ARG A 53 -1.69 8.68 -4.18
N LEU A 54 -1.37 7.43 -3.89
CA LEU A 54 -0.46 6.60 -4.68
C LEU A 54 -1.16 5.28 -4.98
N VAL A 55 -1.25 4.91 -6.25
CA VAL A 55 -1.83 3.64 -6.67
C VAL A 55 -0.77 2.81 -7.36
N THR A 56 -0.54 1.62 -6.85
CA THR A 56 0.34 0.62 -7.45
C THR A 56 -0.49 -0.58 -7.87
N LYS A 57 -0.05 -1.25 -8.92
CA LYS A 57 -0.70 -2.47 -9.40
C LYS A 57 0.35 -3.51 -9.73
N GLY A 58 -0.05 -4.76 -9.84
CA GLY A 58 0.87 -5.80 -10.22
C GLY A 58 0.22 -7.15 -10.34
N ARG A 59 1.06 -8.09 -10.75
CA ARG A 59 0.72 -9.50 -10.83
C ARG A 59 1.74 -10.27 -10.02
N HIS A 60 1.26 -11.17 -9.17
CA HIS A 60 2.12 -12.04 -8.38
C HIS A 60 1.55 -13.45 -8.41
N TRP A 61 2.22 -14.38 -9.10
CA TRP A 61 1.81 -15.75 -9.28
C TRP A 61 0.37 -15.86 -9.83
N PHE A 62 -0.57 -16.29 -8.99
CA PHE A 62 -1.97 -16.53 -9.35
C PHE A 62 -2.89 -15.38 -8.94
N SER A 63 -2.34 -14.18 -8.77
CA SER A 63 -3.14 -13.01 -8.38
C SER A 63 -2.80 -11.80 -9.23
N ARG A 64 -3.81 -10.96 -9.46
CA ARG A 64 -3.64 -9.59 -9.94
C ARG A 64 -4.14 -8.67 -8.84
N TYR A 65 -3.39 -7.63 -8.52
CA TYR A 65 -3.72 -6.77 -7.40
C TYR A 65 -3.47 -5.30 -7.70
N ARG A 66 -4.15 -4.48 -6.92
CA ARG A 66 -3.93 -3.04 -6.84
C ARG A 66 -3.81 -2.69 -5.36
N LEU A 67 -2.71 -2.06 -5.01
CA LEU A 67 -2.49 -1.53 -3.67
C LEU A 67 -2.48 -0.01 -3.76
N SER A 68 -3.45 0.62 -3.11
CA SER A 68 -3.62 2.07 -3.11
C SER A 68 -3.30 2.62 -1.73
N PHE A 69 -2.63 3.76 -1.70
CA PHE A 69 -2.39 4.51 -0.47
C PHE A 69 -3.11 5.85 -0.57
N ARG A 70 -3.93 6.15 0.43
CA ARG A 70 -4.62 7.44 0.53
C ARG A 70 -4.13 8.14 1.78
N LEU A 71 -3.80 9.42 1.65
CA LEU A 71 -3.32 10.26 2.74
C LEU A 71 -4.36 11.34 3.02
N ASP A 72 -4.93 11.30 4.22
CA ASP A 72 -5.94 12.25 4.67
C ASP A 72 -5.41 13.06 5.86
N GLU A 73 -5.51 14.38 5.79
CA GLU A 73 -5.12 15.25 6.90
C GLU A 73 -6.08 15.04 8.07
N VAL A 74 -5.50 14.73 9.25
CA VAL A 74 -6.25 14.66 10.50
C VAL A 74 -6.17 16.02 11.20
N ASP A 75 -4.96 16.57 11.27
CA ASP A 75 -4.65 17.91 11.77
C ASP A 75 -3.31 18.36 11.18
N PRO A 76 -2.80 19.58 11.47
CA PRO A 76 -1.56 20.07 10.84
C PRO A 76 -0.32 19.23 11.09
N THR A 77 -0.33 18.36 12.10
CA THR A 77 0.82 17.52 12.48
C THR A 77 0.55 16.03 12.37
N HIS A 78 -0.64 15.62 11.89
CA HIS A 78 -1.02 14.22 11.80
C HIS A 78 -1.71 13.93 10.47
N THR A 79 -1.37 12.80 9.87
CA THR A 79 -1.95 12.32 8.62
C THR A 79 -2.41 10.88 8.80
N ARG A 80 -3.61 10.56 8.31
CA ARG A 80 -4.06 9.17 8.23
C ARG A 80 -3.60 8.59 6.90
N VAL A 81 -2.80 7.53 6.96
CA VAL A 81 -2.38 6.76 5.79
C VAL A 81 -3.23 5.50 5.74
N THR A 82 -3.97 5.32 4.66
CA THR A 82 -4.84 4.16 4.44
C THR A 82 -4.30 3.35 3.28
N ALA A 83 -4.04 2.06 3.51
CA ALA A 83 -3.66 1.09 2.48
C ALA A 83 -4.91 0.29 2.10
N ILE A 84 -5.30 0.36 0.83
CA ILE A 84 -6.51 -0.28 0.31
C ILE A 84 -6.08 -1.34 -0.69
N THR A 85 -6.52 -2.57 -0.49
CA THR A 85 -6.19 -3.71 -1.35
C THR A 85 -7.38 -4.12 -2.20
N HIS A 86 -7.14 -4.21 -3.51
CA HIS A 86 -8.05 -4.82 -4.47
C HIS A 86 -7.28 -5.95 -5.16
N ALA A 87 -7.91 -7.12 -5.30
CA ALA A 87 -7.24 -8.26 -5.93
C ALA A 87 -8.24 -9.23 -6.54
N VAL A 88 -7.77 -9.99 -7.53
CA VAL A 88 -8.48 -11.13 -8.09
C VAL A 88 -7.53 -12.32 -8.16
N PHE A 89 -8.07 -13.49 -7.90
CA PHE A 89 -7.33 -14.75 -7.86
C PHE A 89 -7.98 -15.71 -8.87
N PRO A 90 -7.61 -15.61 -10.16
CA PRO A 90 -8.27 -16.39 -11.20
C PRO A 90 -7.91 -17.88 -11.15
N GLY A 91 -8.88 -18.73 -11.50
CA GLY A 91 -8.68 -20.15 -11.60
C GLY A 91 -8.60 -20.89 -10.26
N ILE A 92 -8.38 -22.20 -10.34
CA ILE A 92 -8.30 -23.05 -9.15
C ILE A 92 -7.03 -22.79 -8.34
N HIS A 93 -5.92 -22.55 -9.02
CA HIS A 93 -4.65 -22.20 -8.38
C HIS A 93 -4.76 -20.87 -7.65
N GLY A 94 -5.49 -19.90 -8.23
CA GLY A 94 -5.75 -18.62 -7.60
C GLY A 94 -6.56 -18.78 -6.33
N ARG A 95 -7.56 -19.67 -6.30
CA ARG A 95 -8.37 -19.95 -5.10
C ARG A 95 -7.52 -20.52 -3.97
N ILE A 96 -6.63 -21.45 -4.28
CA ILE A 96 -5.72 -22.03 -3.30
C ILE A 96 -4.77 -20.95 -2.77
N TYR A 97 -4.20 -20.16 -3.66
CA TYR A 97 -3.31 -19.05 -3.31
C TYR A 97 -4.01 -18.05 -2.38
N ARG A 98 -5.24 -17.67 -2.70
CA ARG A 98 -6.04 -16.78 -1.86
C ARG A 98 -6.27 -17.38 -0.47
N ALA A 99 -6.60 -18.66 -0.38
CA ALA A 99 -6.82 -19.34 0.91
C ALA A 99 -5.55 -19.31 1.77
N LEU A 100 -4.38 -19.48 1.15
CA LEU A 100 -3.10 -19.44 1.87
C LEU A 100 -2.72 -18.03 2.31
N VAL A 101 -2.91 -17.02 1.46
CA VAL A 101 -2.47 -15.64 1.74
C VAL A 101 -3.50 -14.88 2.57
N ILE A 102 -4.76 -14.90 2.15
CA ILE A 102 -5.83 -14.13 2.81
C ILE A 102 -6.38 -14.92 4.00
N GLY A 103 -6.67 -16.22 3.81
CA GLY A 103 -7.25 -17.07 4.85
C GLY A 103 -6.33 -17.27 6.05
N THR A 104 -5.01 -17.25 5.87
CA THR A 104 -4.03 -17.32 6.96
C THR A 104 -3.71 -15.97 7.58
N ARG A 105 -4.28 -14.90 7.05
CA ARG A 105 -4.04 -13.50 7.48
C ARG A 105 -2.60 -13.01 7.28
N LEU A 106 -1.79 -13.69 6.48
CA LEU A 106 -0.45 -13.23 6.13
C LEU A 106 -0.47 -11.87 5.47
N HIS A 107 -1.42 -11.65 4.54
CA HIS A 107 -1.62 -10.36 3.88
C HIS A 107 -1.81 -9.23 4.90
N ARG A 108 -2.63 -9.45 5.93
CA ARG A 108 -2.89 -8.47 6.98
C ARG A 108 -1.60 -8.07 7.71
N LEU A 109 -0.78 -9.06 8.06
CA LEU A 109 0.49 -8.82 8.74
C LEU A 109 1.46 -8.01 7.88
N VAL A 110 1.52 -8.32 6.58
CA VAL A 110 2.38 -7.59 5.63
C VAL A 110 1.95 -6.14 5.52
N VAL A 111 0.65 -5.88 5.36
CA VAL A 111 0.11 -4.50 5.26
C VAL A 111 0.33 -3.74 6.56
N TRP A 112 0.13 -4.36 7.72
CA TRP A 112 0.38 -3.73 9.00
C TRP A 112 1.85 -3.35 9.17
N ASP A 113 2.76 -4.25 8.79
CA ASP A 113 4.19 -3.98 8.85
C ASP A 113 4.58 -2.84 7.93
N LEU A 114 4.01 -2.80 6.72
CA LEU A 114 4.24 -1.73 5.76
C LEU A 114 3.81 -0.37 6.31
N LEU A 115 2.61 -0.29 6.88
CA LEU A 115 2.10 0.94 7.51
C LEU A 115 2.97 1.37 8.69
N ARG A 116 3.45 0.41 9.50
CA ARG A 116 4.37 0.69 10.60
C ARG A 116 5.68 1.29 10.08
N ARG A 117 6.24 0.73 9.01
CA ARG A 117 7.48 1.26 8.41
C ARG A 117 7.30 2.66 7.86
N ILE A 118 6.15 2.95 7.25
CA ILE A 118 5.82 4.29 6.79
C ILE A 118 5.77 5.26 7.98
N ALA A 119 5.11 4.87 9.06
CA ALA A 119 5.00 5.69 10.27
C ALA A 119 6.38 5.99 10.87
N VAL A 120 7.24 4.98 11.00
CA VAL A 120 8.60 5.16 11.51
C VAL A 120 9.42 6.08 10.60
N ALA A 121 9.32 5.91 9.28
CA ALA A 121 10.02 6.76 8.31
C ALA A 121 9.54 8.21 8.37
N ALA A 122 8.29 8.44 8.81
CA ALA A 122 7.74 9.78 9.00
C ALA A 122 8.10 10.39 10.36
N GLY A 123 8.84 9.66 11.21
CA GLY A 123 9.25 10.12 12.54
C GLY A 123 8.29 9.77 13.66
N SER A 124 7.27 8.95 13.40
CA SER A 124 6.34 8.48 14.43
C SER A 124 6.98 7.41 15.32
N PRO A 125 6.52 7.25 16.57
CA PRO A 125 6.92 6.11 17.40
C PRO A 125 6.54 4.78 16.74
N ALA A 126 7.36 3.79 16.93
CA ALA A 126 7.13 2.45 16.38
C ALA A 126 5.90 1.77 17.01
#